data_82d718c1ec63bdd0c9037e4271b82eb4
#
_entry.id   82d718c1ec63bdd0c9037e4271b82eb4
#
_cell.length_a   1.000
_cell.length_b   1.000
_cell.length_c   1.000
_cell.angle_alpha   90.00
_cell.angle_beta   90.00
_cell.angle_gamma   90.00
#
_symmetry.space_group_name_H-M   'P 1'
#
loop_
_entity.id
_entity.type
_entity.pdbx_description
1 polymer ?
#
loop_
_entity_poly.entity_id
_entity_poly.type
_entity_poly.pdbx_seq_one_letter_code
_entity_poly.pdbx_strand_id
1 'polypeptide(L)'
;MTPVESLYRLADIIKALLLRRPLALCDIGDLDGIVSASLFKMAFPRGVVVLASPPDVTGSILIRAVRWTFVADLPCPGRAVIRADHHETNTPCAETEFYDPSAPAAAVLAAKALGLEGFDRALRLVHLAVEADTASITSWEAELLSDAVKGASYRGKLYIVDALAFRELYEVLEDPRIRGFANAYQKVRAMTRDLALRLPLDDEVVIVVFRRNLGLSYRYLCILLEERGAKLTAIIVPRGFRSVRVYLGARSEQYDVSVVARSLGGGGHSYAAGALLKGFNRRKLVSRVLGALANYLGNSELSLLLVDGKRVERIKLRVHESRDRA
;
A
#
# COMPACT_ATOMS: atom_id res chain seq x y z
N MET A 1 3.17 2.41 11.17
CA MET A 1 3.32 1.21 12.04
C MET A 1 2.97 1.57 13.46
N THR A 2 2.14 0.77 14.12
CA THR A 2 1.89 0.92 15.56
C THR A 2 3.00 0.21 16.35
N PRO A 3 3.30 0.62 17.59
CA PRO A 3 4.26 -0.10 18.46
C PRO A 3 3.90 -1.58 18.63
N VAL A 4 2.61 -1.89 18.67
CA VAL A 4 2.08 -3.26 18.83
C VAL A 4 2.39 -4.13 17.60
N GLU A 5 2.28 -3.61 16.40
CA GLU A 5 2.64 -4.34 15.17
C GLU A 5 4.12 -4.67 15.12
N SER A 6 4.99 -3.75 15.58
CA SER A 6 6.43 -4.00 15.68
C SER A 6 6.75 -5.14 16.63
N LEU A 7 6.03 -5.21 17.75
CA LEU A 7 6.21 -6.29 18.73
C LEU A 7 5.78 -7.65 18.16
N TYR A 8 4.67 -7.69 17.42
CA TYR A 8 4.23 -8.93 16.77
C TYR A 8 5.25 -9.42 15.74
N ARG A 9 5.75 -8.53 14.87
CA ARG A 9 6.80 -8.88 13.90
C ARG A 9 8.06 -9.41 14.57
N LEU A 10 8.51 -8.75 15.62
CA LEU A 10 9.68 -9.21 16.39
C LEU A 10 9.44 -10.61 16.95
N ALA A 11 8.28 -10.86 17.56
CA ALA A 11 7.94 -12.18 18.11
C ALA A 11 7.89 -13.26 17.01
N ASP A 12 7.32 -12.95 15.83
CA ASP A 12 7.25 -13.88 14.71
C ASP A 12 8.66 -14.19 14.15
N ILE A 13 9.55 -13.18 14.04
CA ILE A 13 10.95 -13.37 13.63
C ILE A 13 11.71 -14.24 14.64
N ILE A 14 11.62 -13.93 15.94
CA ILE A 14 12.28 -14.69 17.00
C ILE A 14 11.80 -16.15 16.98
N LYS A 15 10.49 -16.38 16.85
CA LYS A 15 9.91 -17.72 16.74
C LYS A 15 10.49 -18.49 15.56
N ALA A 16 10.60 -17.86 14.39
CA ALA A 16 11.16 -18.50 13.20
C ALA A 16 12.62 -18.89 13.41
N LEU A 17 13.43 -17.98 13.96
CA LEU A 17 14.86 -18.20 14.20
C LEU A 17 15.09 -19.30 15.23
N LEU A 18 14.38 -19.27 16.37
CA LEU A 18 14.50 -20.28 17.42
C LEU A 18 14.09 -21.68 16.94
N LEU A 19 13.04 -21.76 16.11
CA LEU A 19 12.52 -23.02 15.60
C LEU A 19 13.14 -23.44 14.25
N ARG A 20 14.12 -22.68 13.74
CA ARG A 20 14.79 -22.89 12.45
C ARG A 20 13.78 -23.07 11.29
N ARG A 21 12.74 -22.24 11.28
CA ARG A 21 11.68 -22.29 10.26
C ARG A 21 11.98 -21.35 9.10
N PRO A 22 11.59 -21.71 7.86
CA PRO A 22 11.61 -20.77 6.74
C PRO A 22 10.84 -19.50 7.09
N LEU A 23 11.37 -18.35 6.68
CA LEU A 23 10.85 -17.04 7.06
C LEU A 23 10.56 -16.21 5.81
N ALA A 24 9.32 -15.77 5.67
CA ALA A 24 8.89 -14.90 4.57
C ALA A 24 8.62 -13.46 5.04
N LEU A 25 8.89 -12.52 4.15
CA LEU A 25 8.54 -11.11 4.27
C LEU A 25 7.68 -10.71 3.07
N CYS A 26 6.41 -10.36 3.29
CA CYS A 26 5.47 -10.01 2.21
C CYS A 26 4.77 -8.68 2.50
N ASP A 27 4.27 -8.01 1.46
CA ASP A 27 3.55 -6.76 1.66
C ASP A 27 2.28 -6.95 2.49
N ILE A 28 2.01 -5.96 3.31
CA ILE A 28 0.85 -5.91 4.20
C ILE A 28 -0.32 -5.13 3.58
N GLY A 29 -0.09 -4.39 2.50
CA GLY A 29 -0.97 -3.33 2.01
C GLY A 29 -2.23 -3.85 1.32
N ASP A 30 -2.13 -4.91 0.56
CA ASP A 30 -3.18 -5.39 -0.34
C ASP A 30 -3.25 -6.91 -0.49
N LEU A 31 -4.09 -7.36 -1.41
CA LEU A 31 -4.34 -8.77 -1.64
C LEU A 31 -3.15 -9.46 -2.30
N ASP A 32 -2.34 -8.76 -3.11
CA ASP A 32 -1.18 -9.34 -3.80
C ASP A 32 -0.13 -9.83 -2.80
N GLY A 33 0.29 -8.97 -1.87
CA GLY A 33 1.21 -9.36 -0.81
C GLY A 33 0.66 -10.48 0.09
N ILE A 34 -0.64 -10.48 0.39
CA ILE A 34 -1.31 -11.52 1.21
C ILE A 34 -1.39 -12.86 0.47
N VAL A 35 -1.71 -12.84 -0.82
CA VAL A 35 -1.70 -14.07 -1.64
C VAL A 35 -0.27 -14.60 -1.77
N SER A 36 0.71 -13.77 -2.05
CA SER A 36 2.12 -14.16 -2.09
C SER A 36 2.58 -14.83 -0.78
N ALA A 37 2.15 -14.31 0.37
CA ALA A 37 2.39 -14.92 1.67
C ALA A 37 1.67 -16.26 1.84
N SER A 38 0.46 -16.40 1.29
CA SER A 38 -0.31 -17.64 1.33
C SER A 38 0.34 -18.73 0.47
N LEU A 39 0.84 -18.36 -0.71
CA LEU A 39 1.60 -19.26 -1.58
C LEU A 39 2.87 -19.75 -0.88
N PHE A 40 3.60 -18.86 -0.17
CA PHE A 40 4.72 -19.29 0.65
C PHE A 40 4.31 -20.31 1.72
N LYS A 41 3.18 -20.12 2.39
CA LYS A 41 2.66 -21.07 3.39
C LYS A 41 2.24 -22.40 2.77
N MET A 42 1.74 -22.40 1.53
CA MET A 42 1.45 -23.65 0.78
C MET A 42 2.74 -24.44 0.51
N ALA A 43 3.80 -23.76 0.07
CA ALA A 43 5.10 -24.40 -0.20
C ALA A 43 5.85 -24.76 1.10
N PHE A 44 5.72 -23.95 2.14
CA PHE A 44 6.37 -24.13 3.44
C PHE A 44 5.36 -24.12 4.58
N PRO A 45 4.60 -25.19 4.85
CA PRO A 45 3.52 -25.20 5.84
C PRO A 45 3.94 -24.83 7.26
N ARG A 46 5.20 -25.10 7.63
CA ARG A 46 5.77 -24.70 8.94
C ARG A 46 6.46 -23.33 8.91
N GLY A 47 6.52 -22.70 7.75
CA GLY A 47 7.12 -21.38 7.57
C GLY A 47 6.40 -20.30 8.39
N VAL A 48 7.13 -19.26 8.71
CA VAL A 48 6.60 -18.08 9.41
C VAL A 48 6.52 -16.91 8.45
N VAL A 49 5.40 -16.22 8.43
CA VAL A 49 5.18 -15.03 7.61
C VAL A 49 5.28 -13.79 8.49
N VAL A 50 6.00 -12.80 8.01
CA VAL A 50 6.03 -11.44 8.54
C VAL A 50 5.49 -10.52 7.46
N LEU A 51 4.53 -9.69 7.81
CA LEU A 51 3.95 -8.72 6.90
C LEU A 51 4.53 -7.33 7.19
N ALA A 52 4.95 -6.61 6.15
CA ALA A 52 5.53 -5.27 6.28
C ALA A 52 5.09 -4.38 5.13
N SER A 53 5.19 -3.07 5.29
CA SER A 53 5.03 -2.12 4.18
C SER A 53 6.40 -1.69 3.64
N PRO A 54 6.49 -1.17 2.39
CA PRO A 54 7.75 -0.68 1.84
C PRO A 54 8.52 0.28 2.77
N PRO A 55 7.87 1.27 3.43
CA PRO A 55 8.57 2.12 4.41
C PRO A 55 9.07 1.39 5.66
N ASP A 56 8.48 0.25 6.02
CA ASP A 56 8.95 -0.55 7.15
C ASP A 56 10.22 -1.32 6.76
N VAL A 57 10.30 -1.82 5.54
CA VAL A 57 11.48 -2.53 5.02
C VAL A 57 12.69 -1.61 4.99
N THR A 58 12.55 -0.41 4.43
CA THR A 58 13.64 0.57 4.32
C THR A 58 14.02 1.18 5.67
N GLY A 59 13.07 1.33 6.59
CA GLY A 59 13.25 2.01 7.87
C GLY A 59 13.61 1.12 9.08
N SER A 60 13.50 -0.22 8.96
CA SER A 60 13.71 -1.13 10.08
C SER A 60 15.06 -1.84 10.01
N ILE A 61 15.94 -1.55 10.99
CA ILE A 61 17.22 -2.25 11.14
C ILE A 61 16.99 -3.76 11.34
N LEU A 62 15.96 -4.12 12.13
CA LEU A 62 15.61 -5.52 12.38
C LEU A 62 15.30 -6.28 11.10
N ILE A 63 14.45 -5.73 10.24
CA ILE A 63 14.09 -6.36 8.95
C ILE A 63 15.34 -6.55 8.09
N ARG A 64 16.21 -5.55 8.03
CA ARG A 64 17.45 -5.58 7.23
C ARG A 64 18.54 -6.50 7.78
N ALA A 65 18.52 -6.79 9.07
CA ALA A 65 19.49 -7.69 9.69
C ALA A 65 19.16 -9.18 9.49
N VAL A 66 17.92 -9.52 9.21
CA VAL A 66 17.43 -10.90 9.03
C VAL A 66 17.70 -11.40 7.63
N ARG A 67 18.09 -12.69 7.48
CA ARG A 67 18.12 -13.39 6.19
C ARG A 67 16.77 -14.03 5.95
N TRP A 68 16.07 -13.55 4.92
CA TRP A 68 14.73 -13.99 4.53
C TRP A 68 14.81 -15.16 3.55
N THR A 69 14.05 -16.23 3.81
CA THR A 69 13.93 -17.34 2.85
C THR A 69 13.18 -16.90 1.60
N PHE A 70 12.15 -16.08 1.80
CA PHE A 70 11.30 -15.57 0.72
C PHE A 70 10.88 -14.12 0.98
N VAL A 71 10.87 -13.31 -0.06
CA VAL A 71 10.37 -11.92 -0.05
C VAL A 71 9.44 -11.74 -1.22
N ALA A 72 8.28 -11.12 -1.03
CA ALA A 72 7.38 -10.82 -2.13
C ALA A 72 6.74 -9.43 -2.00
N ASP A 73 6.59 -8.77 -3.16
CA ASP A 73 5.86 -7.51 -3.32
C ASP A 73 6.44 -6.38 -2.44
N LEU A 74 7.75 -6.37 -2.28
CA LEU A 74 8.46 -5.44 -1.40
C LEU A 74 9.84 -5.06 -1.95
N PRO A 75 10.34 -3.85 -1.61
CA PRO A 75 11.72 -3.50 -1.88
C PRO A 75 12.68 -4.43 -1.13
N CYS A 76 13.92 -4.45 -1.59
CA CYS A 76 14.97 -5.28 -1.03
C CYS A 76 15.16 -5.06 0.49
N PRO A 77 15.04 -6.10 1.34
CA PRO A 77 15.30 -5.99 2.77
C PRO A 77 16.79 -6.11 3.13
N GLY A 78 17.68 -6.33 2.15
CA GLY A 78 19.12 -6.50 2.33
C GLY A 78 19.62 -7.92 2.18
N ARG A 79 18.95 -8.94 2.73
CA ARG A 79 19.33 -10.35 2.64
C ARG A 79 18.11 -11.22 2.36
N ALA A 80 17.98 -11.69 1.11
CA ALA A 80 16.91 -12.58 0.70
C ALA A 80 17.49 -13.75 -0.11
N VAL A 81 16.94 -14.95 0.08
CA VAL A 81 17.28 -16.11 -0.76
C VAL A 81 16.47 -16.05 -2.05
N ILE A 82 15.17 -15.93 -1.95
CA ILE A 82 14.26 -15.82 -3.09
C ILE A 82 13.45 -14.52 -2.95
N ARG A 83 13.32 -13.76 -4.05
CA ARG A 83 12.42 -12.61 -4.10
C ARG A 83 11.55 -12.65 -5.34
N ALA A 84 10.27 -12.32 -5.17
CA ALA A 84 9.27 -12.14 -6.23
C ALA A 84 8.73 -10.71 -6.18
N ASP A 85 8.97 -9.91 -7.22
CA ASP A 85 8.58 -8.49 -7.22
C ASP A 85 8.39 -7.97 -8.65
N HIS A 86 7.42 -7.06 -8.83
CA HIS A 86 7.08 -6.47 -10.13
C HIS A 86 7.19 -4.93 -10.14
N HIS A 87 7.59 -4.30 -9.04
CA HIS A 87 7.68 -2.85 -8.98
C HIS A 87 8.89 -2.30 -9.73
N GLU A 88 8.69 -1.44 -10.72
CA GLU A 88 9.75 -0.79 -11.51
C GLU A 88 10.77 -0.02 -10.66
N THR A 89 10.34 0.50 -9.50
CA THR A 89 11.19 1.30 -8.62
C THR A 89 12.10 0.45 -7.73
N ASN A 90 11.91 -0.87 -7.71
CA ASN A 90 12.68 -1.78 -6.88
C ASN A 90 13.88 -2.36 -7.67
N THR A 91 14.96 -2.61 -6.94
CA THR A 91 16.18 -3.22 -7.51
C THR A 91 16.34 -4.65 -7.02
N PRO A 92 16.75 -5.60 -7.89
CA PRO A 92 17.08 -6.96 -7.50
C PRO A 92 18.16 -7.02 -6.42
N CYS A 93 18.04 -7.99 -5.47
CA CYS A 93 19.01 -8.15 -4.40
C CYS A 93 19.06 -9.55 -3.77
N ALA A 94 18.18 -10.46 -4.19
CA ALA A 94 18.15 -11.82 -3.66
C ALA A 94 19.14 -12.73 -4.38
N GLU A 95 19.43 -13.87 -3.76
CA GLU A 95 20.25 -14.92 -4.38
C GLU A 95 19.55 -15.47 -5.65
N THR A 96 18.22 -15.54 -5.63
CA THR A 96 17.38 -15.89 -6.78
C THR A 96 16.27 -14.87 -6.92
N GLU A 97 16.25 -14.15 -8.05
CA GLU A 97 15.28 -13.11 -8.34
C GLU A 97 14.25 -13.60 -9.36
N PHE A 98 12.99 -13.42 -9.01
CA PHE A 98 11.84 -13.47 -9.91
C PHE A 98 11.30 -12.04 -10.03
N TYR A 99 11.94 -11.26 -10.90
CA TYR A 99 11.65 -9.84 -11.08
C TYR A 99 11.20 -9.58 -12.51
N ASP A 100 9.99 -9.06 -12.66
CA ASP A 100 9.44 -8.69 -13.95
C ASP A 100 8.45 -7.51 -13.79
N PRO A 101 8.86 -6.28 -14.16
CA PRO A 101 7.97 -5.12 -14.08
C PRO A 101 6.73 -5.20 -14.98
N SER A 102 6.70 -6.10 -15.95
CA SER A 102 5.53 -6.33 -16.81
C SER A 102 4.52 -7.31 -16.22
N ALA A 103 4.88 -8.01 -15.13
CA ALA A 103 3.97 -8.93 -14.47
C ALA A 103 2.80 -8.16 -13.83
N PRO A 104 1.56 -8.66 -13.96
CA PRO A 104 0.39 -7.95 -13.47
C PRO A 104 0.25 -7.95 -11.94
N ALA A 105 1.02 -8.80 -11.23
CA ALA A 105 1.05 -8.89 -9.76
C ALA A 105 2.29 -9.67 -9.32
N ALA A 106 2.84 -9.39 -8.13
CA ALA A 106 3.95 -10.15 -7.56
C ALA A 106 3.56 -11.60 -7.24
N ALA A 107 2.28 -11.89 -6.99
CA ALA A 107 1.78 -13.26 -6.77
C ALA A 107 2.01 -14.19 -7.98
N VAL A 108 2.01 -13.68 -9.21
CA VAL A 108 2.35 -14.47 -10.41
C VAL A 108 3.79 -14.96 -10.32
N LEU A 109 4.70 -14.07 -9.98
CA LEU A 109 6.13 -14.37 -9.82
C LEU A 109 6.38 -15.22 -8.57
N ALA A 110 5.60 -15.03 -7.50
CA ALA A 110 5.65 -15.84 -6.29
C ALA A 110 5.24 -17.29 -6.55
N ALA A 111 4.18 -17.53 -7.33
CA ALA A 111 3.76 -18.87 -7.72
C ALA A 111 4.87 -19.60 -8.50
N LYS A 112 5.52 -18.91 -9.44
CA LYS A 112 6.67 -19.40 -10.20
C LYS A 112 7.85 -19.70 -9.29
N ALA A 113 8.23 -18.77 -8.44
CA ALA A 113 9.36 -18.88 -7.51
C ALA A 113 9.21 -20.07 -6.55
N LEU A 114 7.97 -20.41 -6.20
CA LEU A 114 7.63 -21.47 -5.25
C LEU A 114 7.25 -22.80 -5.92
N GLY A 115 7.28 -22.88 -7.27
CA GLY A 115 6.93 -24.09 -8.02
C GLY A 115 5.44 -24.46 -7.92
N LEU A 116 4.55 -23.48 -7.81
CA LEU A 116 3.12 -23.67 -7.62
C LEU A 116 2.29 -23.38 -8.90
N GLU A 117 2.94 -23.17 -10.05
CA GLU A 117 2.27 -22.84 -11.31
C GLU A 117 1.35 -23.96 -11.84
N GLY A 118 1.55 -25.21 -11.41
CA GLY A 118 0.71 -26.35 -11.78
C GLY A 118 -0.42 -26.66 -10.79
N PHE A 119 -0.63 -25.83 -9.76
CA PHE A 119 -1.62 -26.08 -8.73
C PHE A 119 -2.85 -25.17 -8.92
N ASP A 120 -3.97 -25.72 -9.32
CA ASP A 120 -5.21 -24.99 -9.60
C ASP A 120 -5.61 -24.03 -8.46
N ARG A 121 -5.45 -24.47 -7.22
CA ARG A 121 -5.76 -23.65 -6.05
C ARG A 121 -4.84 -22.42 -5.97
N ALA A 122 -3.55 -22.57 -6.22
CA ALA A 122 -2.60 -21.47 -6.24
C ALA A 122 -2.93 -20.50 -7.38
N LEU A 123 -3.23 -21.02 -8.57
CA LEU A 123 -3.60 -20.20 -9.73
C LEU A 123 -4.89 -19.41 -9.50
N ARG A 124 -5.90 -19.98 -8.84
CA ARG A 124 -7.11 -19.23 -8.46
C ARG A 124 -6.81 -18.06 -7.53
N LEU A 125 -5.94 -18.24 -6.54
CA LEU A 125 -5.52 -17.15 -5.64
C LEU A 125 -4.73 -16.09 -6.39
N VAL A 126 -3.81 -16.49 -7.28
CA VAL A 126 -3.06 -15.57 -8.14
C VAL A 126 -4.00 -14.74 -9.00
N HIS A 127 -5.02 -15.35 -9.60
CA HIS A 127 -6.01 -14.60 -10.40
C HIS A 127 -6.71 -13.50 -9.59
N LEU A 128 -7.12 -13.79 -8.35
CA LEU A 128 -7.73 -12.81 -7.47
C LEU A 128 -6.76 -11.68 -7.06
N ALA A 129 -5.47 -12.01 -6.89
CA ALA A 129 -4.44 -11.01 -6.63
C ALA A 129 -4.24 -10.08 -7.84
N VAL A 130 -4.20 -10.63 -9.05
CA VAL A 130 -4.10 -9.85 -10.30
C VAL A 130 -5.27 -8.89 -10.46
N GLU A 131 -6.52 -9.34 -10.25
CA GLU A 131 -7.67 -8.44 -10.29
C GLU A 131 -7.54 -7.26 -9.31
N ALA A 132 -7.04 -7.54 -8.11
CA ALA A 132 -6.90 -6.52 -7.08
C ALA A 132 -5.77 -5.52 -7.38
N ASP A 133 -4.62 -5.98 -7.88
CA ASP A 133 -3.45 -5.14 -8.10
C ASP A 133 -3.58 -4.28 -9.36
N THR A 134 -4.17 -4.82 -10.43
CA THR A 134 -4.47 -4.07 -11.66
C THR A 134 -5.65 -3.10 -11.51
N ALA A 135 -6.26 -3.01 -10.32
CA ALA A 135 -7.48 -2.25 -10.04
C ALA A 135 -8.66 -2.60 -10.97
N SER A 136 -8.66 -3.79 -11.55
CA SER A 136 -9.68 -4.31 -12.46
C SER A 136 -10.49 -5.42 -11.78
N ILE A 137 -11.00 -5.13 -10.58
CA ILE A 137 -11.78 -6.11 -9.80
C ILE A 137 -13.11 -6.36 -10.50
N THR A 138 -13.30 -7.57 -11.00
CA THR A 138 -14.51 -8.04 -11.68
C THR A 138 -15.25 -9.12 -10.90
N SER A 139 -14.53 -9.87 -10.05
CA SER A 139 -15.10 -10.92 -9.21
C SER A 139 -15.46 -10.40 -7.81
N TRP A 140 -16.56 -10.88 -7.26
CA TRP A 140 -16.98 -10.57 -5.89
C TRP A 140 -16.02 -11.14 -4.85
N GLU A 141 -15.33 -12.24 -5.18
CA GLU A 141 -14.32 -12.89 -4.35
C GLU A 141 -13.11 -12.00 -4.14
N ALA A 142 -12.60 -11.41 -5.24
CA ALA A 142 -11.49 -10.46 -5.16
C ALA A 142 -11.88 -9.19 -4.40
N GLU A 143 -13.12 -8.68 -4.59
CA GLU A 143 -13.62 -7.52 -3.83
C GLU A 143 -13.71 -7.84 -2.33
N LEU A 144 -14.32 -8.97 -1.95
CA LEU A 144 -14.48 -9.38 -0.56
C LEU A 144 -13.12 -9.57 0.12
N LEU A 145 -12.18 -10.27 -0.52
CA LEU A 145 -10.85 -10.51 0.05
C LEU A 145 -10.03 -9.22 0.14
N SER A 146 -10.09 -8.35 -0.87
CA SER A 146 -9.42 -7.04 -0.83
C SER A 146 -9.96 -6.17 0.30
N ASP A 147 -11.28 -6.14 0.49
CA ASP A 147 -11.91 -5.43 1.59
C ASP A 147 -11.53 -6.06 2.94
N ALA A 148 -11.49 -7.40 3.03
CA ALA A 148 -11.08 -8.10 4.24
C ALA A 148 -9.63 -7.80 4.62
N VAL A 149 -8.71 -7.82 3.66
CA VAL A 149 -7.31 -7.45 3.88
C VAL A 149 -7.19 -6.01 4.39
N LYS A 150 -7.91 -5.07 3.78
CA LYS A 150 -7.88 -3.65 4.19
C LYS A 150 -8.54 -3.40 5.55
N GLY A 151 -9.55 -4.20 5.92
CA GLY A 151 -10.25 -4.08 7.20
C GLY A 151 -9.59 -4.84 8.36
N ALA A 152 -8.70 -5.79 8.07
CA ALA A 152 -8.07 -6.63 9.06
C ALA A 152 -6.90 -5.93 9.79
N SER A 153 -6.73 -6.23 11.07
CA SER A 153 -5.52 -5.94 11.82
C SER A 153 -4.34 -6.81 11.35
N TYR A 154 -3.11 -6.53 11.81
CA TYR A 154 -1.93 -7.35 11.50
C TYR A 154 -2.17 -8.86 11.73
N ARG A 155 -2.70 -9.24 12.89
CA ARG A 155 -3.04 -10.65 13.20
C ARG A 155 -4.22 -11.16 12.39
N GLY A 156 -5.17 -10.29 12.02
CA GLY A 156 -6.27 -10.63 11.11
C GLY A 156 -5.76 -10.97 9.71
N LYS A 157 -4.77 -10.24 9.21
CA LYS A 157 -4.14 -10.51 7.91
C LYS A 157 -3.37 -11.84 7.92
N LEU A 158 -2.63 -12.14 8.98
CA LEU A 158 -1.99 -13.46 9.15
C LEU A 158 -3.02 -14.59 9.20
N TYR A 159 -4.20 -14.36 9.81
CA TYR A 159 -5.30 -15.31 9.77
C TYR A 159 -5.82 -15.53 8.34
N ILE A 160 -5.95 -14.48 7.54
CA ILE A 160 -6.34 -14.58 6.12
C ILE A 160 -5.27 -15.37 5.34
N VAL A 161 -3.97 -15.09 5.58
CA VAL A 161 -2.86 -15.84 4.96
C VAL A 161 -2.99 -17.34 5.24
N ASP A 162 -3.15 -17.74 6.51
CA ASP A 162 -3.29 -19.14 6.87
C ASP A 162 -4.58 -19.75 6.31
N ALA A 163 -5.69 -19.02 6.31
CA ALA A 163 -6.95 -19.48 5.73
C ALA A 163 -6.82 -19.75 4.22
N LEU A 164 -6.26 -18.82 3.45
CA LEU A 164 -6.02 -18.97 2.02
C LEU A 164 -5.00 -20.09 1.72
N ALA A 165 -4.01 -20.30 2.58
CA ALA A 165 -3.01 -21.35 2.39
C ALA A 165 -3.55 -22.76 2.63
N PHE A 166 -4.45 -22.97 3.60
CA PHE A 166 -4.79 -24.32 4.09
C PHE A 166 -6.25 -24.72 3.93
N ARG A 167 -7.13 -23.80 3.52
CA ARG A 167 -8.56 -24.07 3.38
C ARG A 167 -9.02 -23.88 1.94
N GLU A 168 -10.12 -24.48 1.57
CA GLU A 168 -10.74 -24.24 0.27
C GLU A 168 -11.28 -22.81 0.17
N LEU A 169 -11.22 -22.22 -1.04
CA LEU A 169 -11.59 -20.81 -1.23
C LEU A 169 -13.00 -20.52 -0.76
N TYR A 170 -13.96 -21.40 -1.05
CA TYR A 170 -15.36 -21.21 -0.62
C TYR A 170 -15.49 -21.14 0.91
N GLU A 171 -14.71 -21.93 1.67
CA GLU A 171 -14.70 -21.88 3.13
C GLU A 171 -14.13 -20.58 3.67
N VAL A 172 -13.10 -20.05 2.98
CA VAL A 172 -12.51 -18.75 3.32
C VAL A 172 -13.50 -17.61 3.08
N LEU A 173 -14.22 -17.66 1.95
CA LEU A 173 -15.21 -16.64 1.59
C LEU A 173 -16.45 -16.66 2.51
N GLU A 174 -16.79 -17.80 3.08
CA GLU A 174 -17.89 -17.94 4.05
C GLU A 174 -17.46 -17.71 5.50
N ASP A 175 -16.15 -17.57 5.78
CA ASP A 175 -15.64 -17.40 7.14
C ASP A 175 -16.16 -16.09 7.79
N PRO A 176 -16.89 -16.19 8.93
CA PRO A 176 -17.49 -15.02 9.57
C PRO A 176 -16.48 -13.97 10.01
N ARG A 177 -15.22 -14.36 10.33
CA ARG A 177 -14.17 -13.43 10.74
C ARG A 177 -13.68 -12.65 9.53
N ILE A 178 -13.48 -13.31 8.38
CA ILE A 178 -13.03 -12.69 7.14
C ILE A 178 -14.11 -11.73 6.62
N ARG A 179 -15.37 -12.17 6.62
CA ARG A 179 -16.52 -11.30 6.30
C ARG A 179 -16.64 -10.12 7.27
N GLY A 180 -16.35 -10.34 8.55
CA GLY A 180 -16.31 -9.27 9.55
C GLY A 180 -15.23 -8.21 9.23
N PHE A 181 -14.05 -8.62 8.77
CA PHE A 181 -13.02 -7.70 8.31
C PHE A 181 -13.45 -6.91 7.07
N ALA A 182 -14.03 -7.59 6.06
CA ALA A 182 -14.55 -6.95 4.87
C ALA A 182 -15.62 -5.91 5.21
N ASN A 183 -16.61 -6.27 6.04
CA ASN A 183 -17.66 -5.36 6.49
C ASN A 183 -17.11 -4.14 7.25
N ALA A 184 -16.04 -4.31 8.02
CA ALA A 184 -15.38 -3.17 8.69
C ALA A 184 -14.80 -2.17 7.68
N TYR A 185 -14.19 -2.65 6.60
CA TYR A 185 -13.65 -1.77 5.56
C TYR A 185 -14.73 -1.17 4.66
N GLN A 186 -15.82 -1.89 4.39
CA GLN A 186 -16.97 -1.35 3.65
C GLN A 186 -17.56 -0.11 4.31
N LYS A 187 -17.60 -0.05 5.65
CA LYS A 187 -17.96 1.16 6.37
C LYS A 187 -17.01 2.33 6.09
N VAL A 188 -15.70 2.05 6.03
CA VAL A 188 -14.69 3.06 5.68
C VAL A 188 -14.87 3.52 4.23
N ARG A 189 -15.15 2.61 3.30
CA ARG A 189 -15.47 2.95 1.89
C ARG A 189 -16.70 3.84 1.80
N ALA A 190 -17.78 3.51 2.51
CA ALA A 190 -19.00 4.30 2.52
C ALA A 190 -18.75 5.74 3.03
N MET A 191 -18.01 5.88 4.15
CA MET A 191 -17.61 7.19 4.67
C MET A 191 -16.73 7.96 3.70
N THR A 192 -15.84 7.27 2.98
CA THR A 192 -14.95 7.88 1.99
C THR A 192 -15.74 8.39 0.78
N ARG A 193 -16.72 7.58 0.31
CA ARG A 193 -17.61 7.96 -0.79
C ARG A 193 -18.47 9.17 -0.43
N ASP A 194 -19.04 9.20 0.78
CA ASP A 194 -19.80 10.34 1.26
C ASP A 194 -18.96 11.63 1.28
N LEU A 195 -17.71 11.55 1.72
CA LEU A 195 -16.82 12.71 1.63
C LEU A 195 -16.51 13.09 0.17
N ALA A 196 -16.20 12.10 -0.69
CA ALA A 196 -15.90 12.37 -2.09
C ALA A 196 -17.04 13.14 -2.78
N LEU A 197 -18.30 12.77 -2.52
CA LEU A 197 -19.47 13.47 -3.09
C LEU A 197 -19.61 14.92 -2.61
N ARG A 198 -19.14 15.25 -1.42
CA ARG A 198 -19.20 16.60 -0.86
C ARG A 198 -18.04 17.50 -1.26
N LEU A 199 -16.95 16.94 -1.77
CA LEU A 199 -15.82 17.74 -2.23
C LEU A 199 -16.18 18.45 -3.55
N PRO A 200 -16.00 19.79 -3.65
CA PRO A 200 -16.19 20.52 -4.90
C PRO A 200 -15.09 20.12 -5.89
N LEU A 201 -15.50 19.85 -7.13
CA LEU A 201 -14.64 19.41 -8.24
C LEU A 201 -14.78 20.40 -9.39
N ASP A 202 -14.15 21.57 -9.26
CA ASP A 202 -14.18 22.62 -10.29
C ASP A 202 -12.85 22.69 -11.05
N ASP A 203 -11.80 21.99 -10.55
CA ASP A 203 -10.45 22.00 -11.11
C ASP A 203 -10.03 20.58 -11.55
N GLU A 204 -9.23 20.48 -12.60
CA GLU A 204 -8.64 19.21 -13.06
C GLU A 204 -7.59 18.66 -12.09
N VAL A 205 -6.95 19.57 -11.32
CA VAL A 205 -5.97 19.24 -10.27
C VAL A 205 -6.63 19.44 -8.90
N VAL A 206 -6.81 18.36 -8.17
CA VAL A 206 -7.50 18.38 -6.86
C VAL A 206 -6.52 18.07 -5.74
N ILE A 207 -6.23 19.09 -4.93
CA ILE A 207 -5.35 18.97 -3.77
C ILE A 207 -6.18 19.05 -2.50
N VAL A 208 -6.21 17.97 -1.71
CA VAL A 208 -6.98 17.88 -0.46
C VAL A 208 -6.02 17.80 0.72
N VAL A 209 -6.12 18.73 1.65
CA VAL A 209 -5.31 18.75 2.87
C VAL A 209 -6.20 18.49 4.07
N PHE A 210 -5.95 17.41 4.79
CA PHE A 210 -6.66 17.08 6.01
C PHE A 210 -6.00 17.72 7.23
N ARG A 211 -6.79 18.35 8.11
CA ARG A 211 -6.28 18.85 9.41
C ARG A 211 -5.99 17.71 10.38
N ARG A 212 -6.73 16.61 10.29
CA ARG A 212 -6.58 15.39 11.09
C ARG A 212 -6.88 14.16 10.25
N ASN A 213 -6.35 13.02 10.65
CA ASN A 213 -6.70 11.75 10.03
C ASN A 213 -8.14 11.35 10.43
N LEU A 214 -8.99 11.13 9.46
CA LEU A 214 -10.39 10.76 9.64
C LEU A 214 -10.62 9.25 9.54
N GLY A 215 -9.57 8.45 9.35
CA GLY A 215 -9.69 6.98 9.20
C GLY A 215 -10.34 6.55 7.88
N LEU A 216 -10.24 7.36 6.83
CA LEU A 216 -10.80 7.08 5.52
C LEU A 216 -9.82 6.27 4.65
N SER A 217 -10.32 5.72 3.55
CA SER A 217 -9.50 5.13 2.51
C SER A 217 -9.02 6.20 1.52
N TYR A 218 -7.86 6.80 1.80
CA TYR A 218 -7.39 7.97 1.05
C TYR A 218 -6.97 7.64 -0.40
N ARG A 219 -6.47 6.43 -0.68
CA ARG A 219 -6.24 6.01 -2.07
C ARG A 219 -7.57 5.83 -2.81
N TYR A 220 -8.58 5.26 -2.15
CA TYR A 220 -9.92 5.16 -2.72
C TYR A 220 -10.54 6.55 -2.94
N LEU A 221 -10.26 7.52 -2.06
CA LEU A 221 -10.67 8.91 -2.28
C LEU A 221 -10.03 9.51 -3.55
N CYS A 222 -8.74 9.24 -3.83
CA CYS A 222 -8.14 9.62 -5.11
C CYS A 222 -8.94 9.07 -6.28
N ILE A 223 -9.19 7.75 -6.30
CA ILE A 223 -9.93 7.06 -7.37
C ILE A 223 -11.31 7.69 -7.57
N LEU A 224 -12.07 7.91 -6.50
CA LEU A 224 -13.41 8.52 -6.59
C LEU A 224 -13.39 9.95 -7.15
N LEU A 225 -12.35 10.73 -6.83
CA LEU A 225 -12.20 12.08 -7.39
C LEU A 225 -11.79 12.03 -8.86
N GLU A 226 -10.93 11.08 -9.24
CA GLU A 226 -10.52 10.81 -10.61
C GLU A 226 -11.70 10.35 -11.48
N GLU A 227 -12.57 9.46 -10.97
CA GLU A 227 -13.81 9.04 -11.60
C GLU A 227 -14.79 10.20 -11.84
N ARG A 228 -14.75 11.21 -10.98
CA ARG A 228 -15.55 12.43 -11.09
C ARG A 228 -14.93 13.51 -11.99
N GLY A 229 -13.77 13.24 -12.61
CA GLY A 229 -13.15 14.12 -13.60
C GLY A 229 -11.84 14.77 -13.18
N ALA A 230 -11.31 14.53 -11.97
CA ALA A 230 -9.97 14.99 -11.62
C ALA A 230 -8.92 14.27 -12.48
N LYS A 231 -8.00 15.02 -13.10
CA LYS A 231 -6.89 14.46 -13.87
C LYS A 231 -5.68 14.14 -12.97
N LEU A 232 -5.49 14.94 -11.90
CA LEU A 232 -4.49 14.73 -10.87
C LEU A 232 -5.12 14.93 -9.49
N THR A 233 -4.83 14.01 -8.59
CA THR A 233 -5.25 14.09 -7.17
C THR A 233 -4.04 14.05 -6.26
N ALA A 234 -4.03 14.91 -5.23
CA ALA A 234 -3.04 14.89 -4.17
C ALA A 234 -3.73 15.02 -2.81
N ILE A 235 -3.68 13.95 -2.01
CA ILE A 235 -4.33 13.89 -0.70
C ILE A 235 -3.27 13.86 0.38
N ILE A 236 -3.26 14.89 1.22
CA ILE A 236 -2.26 15.14 2.25
C ILE A 236 -2.88 14.91 3.62
N VAL A 237 -2.41 13.89 4.35
CA VAL A 237 -3.03 13.43 5.60
C VAL A 237 -2.00 13.40 6.74
N PRO A 238 -2.26 14.06 7.88
CA PRO A 238 -1.39 13.93 9.04
C PRO A 238 -1.47 12.50 9.61
N ARG A 239 -0.31 11.92 9.92
CA ARG A 239 -0.20 10.62 10.57
C ARG A 239 0.55 10.78 11.90
N GLY A 240 -0.22 11.04 12.96
CA GLY A 240 0.34 11.44 14.25
C GLY A 240 0.91 12.85 14.25
N PHE A 241 1.80 13.16 15.21
CA PHE A 241 2.34 14.51 15.39
C PHE A 241 3.51 14.84 14.49
N ARG A 242 4.26 13.82 14.01
CA ARG A 242 5.58 13.95 13.39
C ARG A 242 5.64 13.40 11.97
N SER A 243 4.52 13.11 11.35
CA SER A 243 4.51 12.60 9.98
C SER A 243 3.27 13.02 9.19
N VAL A 244 3.46 13.08 7.88
CA VAL A 244 2.43 13.36 6.88
C VAL A 244 2.52 12.29 5.81
N ARG A 245 1.40 11.65 5.49
CA ARG A 245 1.26 10.74 4.37
C ARG A 245 0.66 11.48 3.19
N VAL A 246 1.22 11.25 2.02
CA VAL A 246 0.73 11.79 0.75
C VAL A 246 0.27 10.63 -0.11
N TYR A 247 -0.93 10.75 -0.67
CA TYR A 247 -1.48 9.86 -1.68
C TYR A 247 -1.64 10.67 -2.95
N LEU A 248 -1.11 10.16 -4.04
CA LEU A 248 -1.11 10.80 -5.35
C LEU A 248 -1.78 9.87 -6.35
N GLY A 249 -2.58 10.44 -7.22
CA GLY A 249 -3.23 9.71 -8.29
C GLY A 249 -3.29 10.54 -9.56
N ALA A 250 -3.23 9.89 -10.71
CA ALA A 250 -3.41 10.51 -12.01
C ALA A 250 -4.22 9.59 -12.93
N ARG A 251 -5.21 10.15 -13.61
CA ARG A 251 -6.01 9.44 -14.63
C ARG A 251 -5.67 9.91 -16.05
N SER A 252 -4.76 10.83 -16.18
CA SER A 252 -4.33 11.38 -17.46
C SER A 252 -2.84 11.09 -17.67
N GLU A 253 -2.44 10.64 -18.85
CA GLU A 253 -1.03 10.43 -19.24
C GLU A 253 -0.19 11.72 -19.18
N GLN A 254 -0.87 12.88 -19.10
CA GLN A 254 -0.21 14.17 -18.91
C GLN A 254 0.54 14.26 -17.58
N TYR A 255 0.14 13.46 -16.58
CA TYR A 255 0.68 13.52 -15.22
C TYR A 255 1.34 12.20 -14.81
N ASP A 256 2.62 12.27 -14.46
CA ASP A 256 3.34 11.18 -13.79
C ASP A 256 3.54 11.55 -12.31
N VAL A 257 2.64 11.05 -11.46
CA VAL A 257 2.69 11.35 -10.02
C VAL A 257 3.84 10.67 -9.28
N SER A 258 4.52 9.68 -9.91
CA SER A 258 5.71 9.05 -9.35
C SER A 258 6.87 10.04 -9.22
N VAL A 259 6.95 11.04 -10.12
CA VAL A 259 7.94 12.12 -10.08
C VAL A 259 7.81 12.93 -8.78
N VAL A 260 6.58 13.33 -8.43
CA VAL A 260 6.31 14.05 -7.18
C VAL A 260 6.61 13.16 -5.97
N ALA A 261 6.18 11.89 -6.00
CA ALA A 261 6.44 10.97 -4.91
C ALA A 261 7.95 10.76 -4.67
N ARG A 262 8.74 10.54 -5.73
CA ARG A 262 10.21 10.38 -5.65
C ARG A 262 10.89 11.63 -5.07
N SER A 263 10.50 12.84 -5.47
CA SER A 263 11.06 14.09 -4.93
C SER A 263 10.80 14.25 -3.42
N LEU A 264 9.77 13.58 -2.90
CA LEU A 264 9.41 13.56 -1.49
C LEU A 264 10.01 12.35 -0.73
N GLY A 265 10.80 11.51 -1.38
CA GLY A 265 11.37 10.28 -0.80
C GLY A 265 10.36 9.13 -0.72
N GLY A 266 9.37 9.12 -1.60
CA GLY A 266 8.40 8.06 -1.80
C GLY A 266 8.58 7.33 -3.13
N GLY A 267 7.52 6.68 -3.62
CA GLY A 267 7.53 5.94 -4.88
C GLY A 267 6.13 5.49 -5.30
N GLY A 268 6.06 4.66 -6.31
CA GLY A 268 4.85 4.12 -6.91
C GLY A 268 4.90 4.21 -8.43
N HIS A 269 3.75 4.01 -9.06
CA HIS A 269 3.55 4.07 -10.50
C HIS A 269 3.19 5.48 -10.97
N SER A 270 3.27 5.73 -12.27
CA SER A 270 2.91 7.03 -12.86
C SER A 270 1.47 7.46 -12.54
N TYR A 271 0.55 6.51 -12.44
CA TYR A 271 -0.88 6.74 -12.14
C TYR A 271 -1.23 6.64 -10.65
N ALA A 272 -0.36 6.10 -9.80
CA ALA A 272 -0.62 5.89 -8.38
C ALA A 272 0.68 5.86 -7.57
N ALA A 273 0.93 6.88 -6.77
CA ALA A 273 2.14 6.99 -5.99
C ALA A 273 1.87 7.58 -4.60
N GLY A 274 2.88 7.56 -3.75
CA GLY A 274 2.75 8.17 -2.42
C GLY A 274 4.08 8.34 -1.70
N ALA A 275 4.05 9.16 -0.65
CA ALA A 275 5.21 9.41 0.19
C ALA A 275 4.82 9.49 1.67
N LEU A 276 5.75 9.14 2.55
CA LEU A 276 5.63 9.33 3.99
C LEU A 276 6.74 10.24 4.48
N LEU A 277 6.40 11.48 4.76
CA LEU A 277 7.34 12.46 5.29
C LEU A 277 7.34 12.39 6.82
N LYS A 278 8.53 12.41 7.43
CA LYS A 278 8.74 12.45 8.88
C LYS A 278 9.49 13.70 9.27
N GLY A 279 9.16 14.31 10.41
CA GLY A 279 9.84 15.51 10.91
C GLY A 279 9.14 16.12 12.11
N PHE A 280 9.80 17.07 12.77
CA PHE A 280 9.31 17.68 14.01
C PHE A 280 8.18 18.70 13.81
N ASN A 281 8.09 19.30 12.61
CA ASN A 281 7.11 20.34 12.32
C ASN A 281 6.21 19.94 11.15
N ARG A 282 4.98 19.53 11.47
CA ARG A 282 3.99 19.11 10.49
C ARG A 282 3.67 20.18 9.44
N ARG A 283 3.65 21.46 9.83
CA ARG A 283 3.40 22.57 8.87
C ARG A 283 4.50 22.61 7.81
N LYS A 284 5.78 22.46 8.22
CA LYS A 284 6.91 22.40 7.28
C LYS A 284 6.81 21.18 6.34
N LEU A 285 6.34 20.03 6.86
CA LEU A 285 6.13 18.84 6.02
C LEU A 285 5.05 19.09 4.97
N VAL A 286 3.93 19.68 5.35
CA VAL A 286 2.86 20.04 4.38
C VAL A 286 3.37 21.06 3.38
N SER A 287 4.07 22.11 3.81
CA SER A 287 4.66 23.10 2.90
C SER A 287 5.64 22.48 1.90
N ARG A 288 6.45 21.49 2.33
CA ARG A 288 7.36 20.75 1.43
C ARG A 288 6.59 19.97 0.37
N VAL A 289 5.47 19.32 0.74
CA VAL A 289 4.60 18.63 -0.23
C VAL A 289 3.99 19.61 -1.22
N LEU A 290 3.47 20.74 -0.75
CA LEU A 290 2.88 21.77 -1.60
C LEU A 290 3.93 22.42 -2.52
N GLY A 291 5.16 22.60 -2.03
CA GLY A 291 6.29 23.05 -2.86
C GLY A 291 6.62 22.08 -3.99
N ALA A 292 6.69 20.78 -3.69
CA ALA A 292 6.93 19.75 -4.70
C ALA A 292 5.81 19.72 -5.76
N LEU A 293 4.55 19.87 -5.34
CA LEU A 293 3.41 19.95 -6.25
C LEU A 293 3.46 21.23 -7.11
N ALA A 294 3.75 22.38 -6.51
CA ALA A 294 3.88 23.66 -7.22
C ALA A 294 4.96 23.59 -8.29
N ASN A 295 6.14 23.07 -7.95
CA ASN A 295 7.25 22.89 -8.90
C ASN A 295 6.88 21.93 -10.04
N TYR A 296 6.22 20.82 -9.72
CA TYR A 296 5.78 19.82 -10.72
C TYR A 296 4.73 20.40 -11.68
N LEU A 297 3.79 21.19 -11.17
CA LEU A 297 2.72 21.80 -11.95
C LEU A 297 3.18 23.10 -12.67
N GLY A 298 4.36 23.60 -12.39
CA GLY A 298 4.83 24.89 -12.92
C GLY A 298 4.00 26.08 -12.45
N ASN A 299 3.29 25.95 -11.32
CA ASN A 299 2.38 26.97 -10.81
C ASN A 299 2.63 27.25 -9.33
N SER A 300 2.96 28.49 -9.02
CA SER A 300 3.21 28.95 -7.64
C SER A 300 1.92 29.21 -6.84
N GLU A 301 0.76 29.29 -7.49
CA GLU A 301 -0.54 29.45 -6.83
C GLU A 301 -1.33 28.15 -6.90
N LEU A 302 -1.59 27.52 -5.75
CA LEU A 302 -2.33 26.26 -5.66
C LEU A 302 -3.71 26.48 -5.04
N SER A 303 -4.75 25.89 -5.65
CA SER A 303 -6.08 25.76 -5.08
C SER A 303 -6.14 24.50 -4.20
N LEU A 304 -6.51 24.64 -2.93
CA LEU A 304 -6.53 23.56 -1.95
C LEU A 304 -7.91 23.41 -1.35
N LEU A 305 -8.33 22.18 -1.10
CA LEU A 305 -9.49 21.82 -0.28
C LEU A 305 -9.00 21.43 1.12
N LEU A 306 -9.26 22.29 2.11
CA LEU A 306 -8.93 22.02 3.50
C LEU A 306 -10.09 21.30 4.17
N VAL A 307 -9.83 20.07 4.67
CA VAL A 307 -10.87 19.22 5.30
C VAL A 307 -10.64 19.13 6.81
N ASP A 308 -11.66 19.51 7.58
CA ASP A 308 -11.70 19.38 9.04
C ASP A 308 -13.02 18.74 9.48
N GLY A 309 -13.05 17.44 9.63
CA GLY A 309 -14.26 16.67 9.88
C GLY A 309 -15.27 16.79 8.73
N LYS A 310 -16.42 17.40 8.99
CA LYS A 310 -17.45 17.65 7.98
C LYS A 310 -17.25 18.96 7.21
N ARG A 311 -16.39 19.85 7.71
CA ARG A 311 -16.13 21.17 7.10
C ARG A 311 -15.13 21.01 5.97
N VAL A 312 -15.47 21.58 4.82
CA VAL A 312 -14.58 21.71 3.65
C VAL A 312 -14.46 23.18 3.32
N GLU A 313 -13.26 23.65 3.15
CA GLU A 313 -12.96 25.04 2.84
C GLU A 313 -12.00 25.09 1.67
N ARG A 314 -12.30 25.88 0.63
CA ARG A 314 -11.38 26.14 -0.47
C ARG A 314 -10.48 27.31 -0.11
N ILE A 315 -9.19 27.15 -0.26
CA ILE A 315 -8.20 28.19 -0.07
C ILE A 315 -7.25 28.24 -1.27
N LYS A 316 -6.87 29.45 -1.66
CA LYS A 316 -5.77 29.69 -2.59
C LYS A 316 -4.51 29.97 -1.79
N LEU A 317 -3.45 29.27 -2.10
CA LEU A 317 -2.17 29.41 -1.41
C LEU A 317 -1.06 29.72 -2.40
N ARG A 318 -0.37 30.82 -2.21
CA ARG A 318 0.86 31.10 -2.95
C ARG A 318 2.04 30.40 -2.27
N VAL A 319 2.65 29.48 -2.98
CA VAL A 319 3.81 28.74 -2.52
C VAL A 319 5.06 29.55 -2.92
N HIS A 320 5.75 30.09 -1.93
CA HIS A 320 7.07 30.72 -2.18
C HIS A 320 8.12 29.61 -2.31
N GLU A 321 8.96 29.68 -3.32
CA GLU A 321 10.17 28.83 -3.40
C GLU A 321 10.95 29.01 -2.10
N SER A 322 11.04 27.97 -1.29
CA SER A 322 12.00 27.93 -0.22
C SER A 322 13.37 27.84 -0.87
N ARG A 323 14.12 28.94 -0.87
CA ARG A 323 15.56 28.90 -1.08
C ARG A 323 16.18 28.15 0.11
N ASP A 324 16.12 26.83 0.11
CA ASP A 324 16.99 26.04 0.95
C ASP A 324 18.40 26.17 0.36
N ARG A 325 19.16 27.08 0.96
CA ARG A 325 20.64 27.16 0.77
C ARG A 325 21.20 25.84 1.30
N ALA A 326 22.05 25.26 0.46
CA ALA A 326 22.89 24.08 0.69
C ALA A 326 23.53 24.05 2.09
#